data_4774f6224b7614e0398ac7a115750a6d
#
_entry.id   4774f6224b7614e0398ac7a115750a6d
#
_cell.length_a   1.000
_cell.length_b   1.000
_cell.length_c   1.000
_cell.angle_alpha   90.00
_cell.angle_beta   90.00
_cell.angle_gamma   90.00
#
_symmetry.space_group_name_H-M   'P 1'
#
loop_
_entity.id
_entity.type
_entity.pdbx_description
1 polymer ?
#
loop_
_entity_poly.entity_id
_entity_poly.type
_entity_poly.pdbx_seq_one_letter_code
_entity_poly.pdbx_strand_id
1 'polypeptide(L)'
;MWKMIELLIQIILLVVGFAILIKGSDIFVSGSSNIATILKIPTLVVGLTIVAFGTSAPEAAVSISASIQGSNALAVSNIVGSNIFNILGIIGICALLKELKLGENVLDKDIPFLLIVTLLVVGFILLNWNITRIEGIILLLLIIGYTAHLVYTSKKSKGADFVEKPKFGLPKSIVYVIIGLVAIILGAQLVVNSSSYIAMACGMSETLVGLTIVAIGTSLPELVTSLTALKRDENQLVIGNVIGSNIFNILFVLGLSSAITPISVSSNMIIDLGLMIFVTILCFIFGKTHNKFDRKEGIILLGLFILYMAFVILRN
;
A
#
# COMPACT_ATOMS: atom_id res chain seq x y z
N MET A 1 17.64 -10.92 -34.30
CA MET A 1 17.84 -9.47 -34.37
C MET A 1 16.65 -8.71 -33.76
N TRP A 2 15.41 -8.85 -34.24
CA TRP A 2 14.23 -8.15 -33.70
C TRP A 2 13.99 -8.39 -32.20
N LYS A 3 13.97 -9.64 -31.73
CA LYS A 3 13.80 -9.97 -30.29
C LYS A 3 14.87 -9.33 -29.39
N MET A 4 16.09 -9.20 -29.89
CA MET A 4 17.19 -8.57 -29.13
C MET A 4 17.03 -7.05 -29.04
N ILE A 5 16.55 -6.41 -30.11
CA ILE A 5 16.22 -4.96 -30.12
C ILE A 5 15.07 -4.68 -29.17
N GLU A 6 14.03 -5.51 -29.19
CA GLU A 6 12.86 -5.38 -28.32
C GLU A 6 13.24 -5.55 -26.85
N LEU A 7 14.08 -6.55 -26.52
CA LEU A 7 14.61 -6.72 -25.16
C LEU A 7 15.41 -5.49 -24.70
N LEU A 8 16.22 -4.91 -25.57
CA LEU A 8 16.99 -3.70 -25.26
C LEU A 8 16.05 -2.50 -25.00
N ILE A 9 14.99 -2.36 -25.80
CA ILE A 9 13.97 -1.32 -25.59
C ILE A 9 13.30 -1.51 -24.21
N GLN A 10 12.94 -2.73 -23.83
CA GLN A 10 12.31 -3.00 -22.54
C GLN A 10 13.25 -2.73 -21.37
N ILE A 11 14.54 -3.00 -21.50
CA ILE A 11 15.54 -2.63 -20.49
C ILE A 11 15.62 -1.11 -20.34
N ILE A 12 15.63 -0.37 -21.46
CA ILE A 12 15.62 1.10 -21.41
C ILE A 12 14.34 1.62 -20.75
N LEU A 13 13.17 1.09 -21.13
CA LEU A 13 11.89 1.46 -20.53
C LEU A 13 11.82 1.13 -19.04
N LEU A 14 12.42 0.03 -18.61
CA LEU A 14 12.54 -0.34 -17.19
C LEU A 14 13.34 0.72 -16.41
N VAL A 15 14.50 1.12 -16.93
CA VAL A 15 15.35 2.15 -16.30
C VAL A 15 14.63 3.51 -16.28
N VAL A 16 13.98 3.90 -17.37
CA VAL A 16 13.17 5.12 -17.46
C VAL A 16 12.00 5.06 -16.48
N GLY A 17 11.32 3.92 -16.39
CA GLY A 17 10.22 3.69 -15.43
C GLY A 17 10.67 3.91 -13.98
N PHE A 18 11.80 3.33 -13.58
CA PHE A 18 12.37 3.57 -12.23
C PHE A 18 12.76 5.03 -12.02
N ALA A 19 13.35 5.70 -13.01
CA ALA A 19 13.69 7.11 -12.91
C ALA A 19 12.47 8.01 -12.72
N ILE A 20 11.38 7.75 -13.46
CA ILE A 20 10.10 8.45 -13.35
C ILE A 20 9.47 8.17 -11.98
N LEU A 21 9.45 6.91 -11.54
CA LEU A 21 8.89 6.47 -10.26
C LEU A 21 9.58 7.15 -9.07
N ILE A 22 10.91 7.16 -9.05
CA ILE A 22 11.71 7.78 -7.99
C ILE A 22 11.53 9.30 -7.96
N LYS A 23 11.60 9.96 -9.14
CA LYS A 23 11.42 11.43 -9.22
C LYS A 23 9.98 11.84 -8.92
N GLY A 24 9.01 11.08 -9.39
CA GLY A 24 7.60 11.25 -9.06
C GLY A 24 7.35 11.18 -7.55
N SER A 25 7.93 10.17 -6.91
CA SER A 25 7.85 10.00 -5.45
C SER A 25 8.50 11.17 -4.69
N ASP A 26 9.66 11.67 -5.14
CA ASP A 26 10.29 12.85 -4.54
C ASP A 26 9.39 14.11 -4.58
N ILE A 27 8.73 14.34 -5.72
CA ILE A 27 7.79 15.45 -5.91
C ILE A 27 6.55 15.24 -5.04
N PHE A 28 6.00 14.03 -5.04
CA PHE A 28 4.79 13.66 -4.30
C PHE A 28 4.96 13.81 -2.78
N VAL A 29 6.03 13.24 -2.22
CA VAL A 29 6.36 13.35 -0.80
C VAL A 29 6.59 14.81 -0.41
N SER A 30 7.32 15.57 -1.24
CA SER A 30 7.55 17.00 -0.98
C SER A 30 6.25 17.82 -0.95
N GLY A 31 5.33 17.55 -1.88
CA GLY A 31 4.01 18.18 -1.91
C GLY A 31 3.16 17.82 -0.71
N SER A 32 3.10 16.52 -0.39
CA SER A 32 2.30 15.97 0.71
C SER A 32 2.77 16.49 2.07
N SER A 33 4.07 16.43 2.33
CA SER A 33 4.67 16.94 3.58
C SER A 33 4.47 18.45 3.73
N ASN A 34 4.60 19.21 2.63
CA ASN A 34 4.35 20.64 2.65
C ASN A 34 2.86 21.01 2.89
N ILE A 35 1.92 20.19 2.39
CA ILE A 35 0.48 20.33 2.73
C ILE A 35 0.26 20.13 4.23
N ALA A 36 0.87 19.11 4.83
CA ALA A 36 0.81 18.88 6.26
C ALA A 36 1.25 20.12 7.05
N THR A 37 2.38 20.71 6.65
CA THR A 37 2.94 21.94 7.27
C THR A 37 2.01 23.14 7.10
N ILE A 38 1.46 23.37 5.91
CA ILE A 38 0.53 24.49 5.63
C ILE A 38 -0.75 24.37 6.45
N LEU A 39 -1.32 23.16 6.48
CA LEU A 39 -2.58 22.90 7.19
C LEU A 39 -2.37 22.72 8.70
N LYS A 40 -1.12 22.68 9.16
CA LYS A 40 -0.74 22.43 10.56
C LYS A 40 -1.37 21.13 11.08
N ILE A 41 -1.26 20.06 10.32
CA ILE A 41 -1.70 18.72 10.66
C ILE A 41 -0.51 17.76 10.67
N PRO A 42 -0.55 16.70 11.50
CA PRO A 42 0.53 15.71 11.52
C PRO A 42 0.75 15.06 10.15
N THR A 43 2.01 14.85 9.76
CA THR A 43 2.36 14.15 8.51
C THR A 43 1.81 12.74 8.47
N LEU A 44 1.61 12.11 9.62
CA LEU A 44 0.90 10.84 9.76
C LEU A 44 -0.49 10.88 9.11
N VAL A 45 -1.28 11.93 9.39
CA VAL A 45 -2.65 12.05 8.85
C VAL A 45 -2.63 12.19 7.33
N VAL A 46 -1.66 12.94 6.79
CA VAL A 46 -1.46 13.04 5.33
C VAL A 46 -1.02 11.69 4.75
N GLY A 47 -0.17 10.95 5.47
CA GLY A 47 0.21 9.58 5.11
C GLY A 47 -0.99 8.63 5.06
N LEU A 48 -1.81 8.62 6.14
CA LEU A 48 -3.01 7.79 6.26
C LEU A 48 -4.13 8.14 5.26
N THR A 49 -4.06 9.30 4.60
CA THR A 49 -5.10 9.79 3.69
C THR A 49 -4.57 10.03 2.29
N ILE A 50 -4.02 11.21 2.00
CA ILE A 50 -3.62 11.63 0.65
C ILE A 50 -2.60 10.67 0.05
N VAL A 51 -1.59 10.27 0.84
CA VAL A 51 -0.51 9.43 0.33
C VAL A 51 -1.02 8.00 0.12
N ALA A 52 -1.65 7.41 1.12
CA ALA A 52 -2.20 6.06 1.02
C ALA A 52 -3.23 5.93 -0.12
N PHE A 53 -4.19 6.87 -0.21
CA PHE A 53 -5.17 6.89 -1.29
C PHE A 53 -4.51 6.99 -2.68
N GLY A 54 -3.49 7.85 -2.80
CA GLY A 54 -2.81 8.07 -4.06
C GLY A 54 -2.00 6.88 -4.52
N THR A 55 -1.22 6.30 -3.62
CA THR A 55 -0.35 5.16 -3.96
C THR A 55 -1.14 3.88 -4.20
N SER A 56 -2.28 3.66 -3.50
CA SER A 56 -3.15 2.51 -3.71
C SER A 56 -4.14 2.67 -4.87
N ALA A 57 -4.01 3.72 -5.69
CA ALA A 57 -4.84 3.88 -6.89
C ALA A 57 -4.68 2.74 -7.92
N PRO A 58 -3.46 2.18 -8.17
CA PRO A 58 -3.29 1.02 -9.02
C PRO A 58 -4.02 -0.22 -8.50
N GLU A 59 -3.92 -0.51 -7.21
CA GLU A 59 -4.65 -1.61 -6.56
C GLU A 59 -6.16 -1.46 -6.75
N ALA A 60 -6.68 -0.25 -6.56
CA ALA A 60 -8.09 0.06 -6.78
C ALA A 60 -8.49 -0.19 -8.23
N ALA A 61 -7.70 0.31 -9.20
CA ALA A 61 -7.97 0.12 -10.61
C ALA A 61 -7.99 -1.36 -11.00
N VAL A 62 -7.01 -2.15 -10.55
CA VAL A 62 -6.92 -3.60 -10.83
C VAL A 62 -8.08 -4.35 -10.19
N SER A 63 -8.34 -4.15 -8.89
CA SER A 63 -9.33 -4.94 -8.15
C SER A 63 -10.76 -4.60 -8.56
N ILE A 64 -11.08 -3.31 -8.79
CA ILE A 64 -12.40 -2.89 -9.25
C ILE A 64 -12.65 -3.41 -10.68
N SER A 65 -11.65 -3.28 -11.57
CA SER A 65 -11.77 -3.81 -12.94
C SER A 65 -11.96 -5.33 -12.96
N ALA A 66 -11.18 -6.06 -12.16
CA ALA A 66 -11.31 -7.51 -12.01
C ALA A 66 -12.69 -7.92 -11.50
N SER A 67 -13.22 -7.20 -10.50
CA SER A 67 -14.55 -7.43 -9.95
C SER A 67 -15.66 -7.22 -11.00
N ILE A 68 -15.58 -6.14 -11.78
CA ILE A 68 -16.53 -5.87 -12.87
C ILE A 68 -16.50 -6.97 -13.94
N GLN A 69 -15.31 -7.53 -14.21
CA GLN A 69 -15.12 -8.62 -15.18
C GLN A 69 -15.45 -10.00 -14.61
N GLY A 70 -15.89 -10.09 -13.36
CA GLY A 70 -16.19 -11.36 -12.69
C GLY A 70 -14.97 -12.16 -12.22
N SER A 71 -13.76 -11.59 -12.32
CA SER A 71 -12.50 -12.18 -11.85
C SER A 71 -12.29 -11.96 -10.34
N ASN A 72 -13.23 -12.45 -9.53
CA ASN A 72 -13.27 -12.22 -8.08
C ASN A 72 -11.99 -12.68 -7.35
N ALA A 73 -11.43 -13.83 -7.77
CA ALA A 73 -10.18 -14.34 -7.19
C ALA A 73 -9.03 -13.33 -7.35
N LEU A 74 -8.91 -12.70 -8.53
CA LEU A 74 -7.90 -11.68 -8.78
C LEU A 74 -8.12 -10.43 -7.92
N ALA A 75 -9.38 -9.97 -7.78
CA ALA A 75 -9.70 -8.79 -6.98
C ALA A 75 -9.29 -8.98 -5.51
N VAL A 76 -9.64 -10.12 -4.91
CA VAL A 76 -9.31 -10.42 -3.50
C VAL A 76 -7.83 -10.70 -3.31
N SER A 77 -7.21 -11.50 -4.21
CA SER A 77 -5.78 -11.82 -4.11
C SER A 77 -4.91 -10.58 -4.18
N ASN A 78 -5.25 -9.62 -5.06
CA ASN A 78 -4.51 -8.36 -5.15
C ASN A 78 -4.56 -7.59 -3.82
N ILE A 79 -5.75 -7.44 -3.22
CA ILE A 79 -5.93 -6.72 -1.96
C ILE A 79 -5.21 -7.41 -0.79
N VAL A 80 -5.39 -8.72 -0.65
CA VAL A 80 -4.76 -9.51 0.42
C VAL A 80 -3.23 -9.52 0.26
N GLY A 81 -2.75 -9.75 -0.96
CA GLY A 81 -1.33 -9.75 -1.28
C GLY A 81 -0.66 -8.39 -1.02
N SER A 82 -1.28 -7.29 -1.46
CA SER A 82 -0.77 -5.93 -1.20
C SER A 82 -0.73 -5.62 0.29
N ASN A 83 -1.74 -6.01 1.07
CA ASN A 83 -1.75 -5.79 2.51
C ASN A 83 -0.64 -6.58 3.23
N ILE A 84 -0.40 -7.82 2.84
CA ILE A 84 0.71 -8.63 3.36
C ILE A 84 2.05 -8.01 2.96
N PHE A 85 2.21 -7.61 1.69
CA PHE A 85 3.44 -6.98 1.21
C PHE A 85 3.71 -5.64 1.90
N ASN A 86 2.71 -4.83 2.11
CA ASN A 86 2.85 -3.55 2.81
C ASN A 86 3.42 -3.73 4.23
N ILE A 87 2.92 -4.72 4.98
CA ILE A 87 3.42 -4.98 6.34
C ILE A 87 4.77 -5.71 6.30
N LEU A 88 4.84 -6.86 5.65
CA LEU A 88 6.04 -7.69 5.68
C LEU A 88 7.18 -7.13 4.84
N GLY A 89 6.86 -6.65 3.62
CA GLY A 89 7.84 -6.15 2.67
C GLY A 89 8.23 -4.71 2.98
N ILE A 90 7.28 -3.76 2.94
CA ILE A 90 7.61 -2.34 3.02
C ILE A 90 8.07 -1.94 4.41
N ILE A 91 7.33 -2.28 5.50
CA ILE A 91 7.82 -2.02 6.87
C ILE A 91 9.13 -2.76 7.10
N GLY A 92 9.24 -4.02 6.65
CA GLY A 92 10.45 -4.81 6.78
C GLY A 92 11.67 -4.14 6.14
N ILE A 93 11.56 -3.71 4.88
CA ILE A 93 12.66 -3.00 4.16
C ILE A 93 12.99 -1.68 4.84
N CYS A 94 11.97 -0.87 5.18
CA CYS A 94 12.17 0.42 5.79
C CYS A 94 12.84 0.29 7.18
N ALA A 95 12.38 -0.64 8.02
CA ALA A 95 12.93 -0.91 9.34
C ALA A 95 14.38 -1.46 9.29
N LEU A 96 14.69 -2.25 8.24
CA LEU A 96 16.06 -2.73 8.00
C LEU A 96 17.02 -1.57 7.68
N LEU A 97 16.58 -0.59 6.91
CA LEU A 97 17.38 0.57 6.51
C LEU A 97 17.51 1.59 7.64
N LYS A 98 16.40 1.86 8.34
CA LYS A 98 16.33 2.85 9.42
C LYS A 98 15.22 2.50 10.39
N GLU A 99 15.46 2.70 11.72
CA GLU A 99 14.41 2.53 12.73
C GLU A 99 13.19 3.41 12.42
N LEU A 100 12.01 2.80 12.43
CA LEU A 100 10.73 3.50 12.22
C LEU A 100 10.09 3.78 13.57
N LYS A 101 10.17 5.02 14.04
CA LYS A 101 9.52 5.44 15.29
C LYS A 101 8.02 5.58 15.08
N LEU A 102 7.26 4.97 15.97
CA LEU A 102 5.80 5.01 15.97
C LEU A 102 5.29 6.05 16.96
N GLY A 103 4.31 6.84 16.53
CA GLY A 103 3.59 7.71 17.44
C GLY A 103 2.53 6.93 18.22
N GLU A 104 2.19 7.40 19.44
CA GLU A 104 1.17 6.78 20.29
C GLU A 104 -0.18 6.61 19.56
N ASN A 105 -0.59 7.58 18.76
CA ASN A 105 -1.85 7.49 18.01
C ASN A 105 -1.86 6.31 17.03
N VAL A 106 -0.75 6.01 16.37
CA VAL A 106 -0.65 4.87 15.46
C VAL A 106 -0.86 3.56 16.20
N LEU A 107 -0.19 3.42 17.35
CA LEU A 107 -0.21 2.20 18.15
C LEU A 107 -1.55 1.99 18.86
N ASP A 108 -2.18 3.07 19.33
CA ASP A 108 -3.39 2.97 20.13
C ASP A 108 -4.67 3.09 19.32
N LYS A 109 -4.60 3.56 18.06
CA LYS A 109 -5.78 3.80 17.23
C LYS A 109 -5.68 3.17 15.85
N ASP A 110 -4.64 3.53 15.05
CA ASP A 110 -4.64 3.19 13.62
C ASP A 110 -4.34 1.70 13.36
N ILE A 111 -3.33 1.12 14.03
CA ILE A 111 -3.05 -0.33 13.91
C ILE A 111 -4.17 -1.19 14.52
N PRO A 112 -4.72 -0.88 15.73
CA PRO A 112 -5.91 -1.57 16.23
C PRO A 112 -7.12 -1.45 15.30
N PHE A 113 -7.36 -0.28 14.70
CA PHE A 113 -8.42 -0.11 13.72
C PHE A 113 -8.20 -0.98 12.48
N LEU A 114 -6.95 -1.01 11.94
CA LEU A 114 -6.59 -1.92 10.86
C LEU A 114 -6.86 -3.39 11.24
N LEU A 115 -6.52 -3.81 12.45
CA LEU A 115 -6.79 -5.17 12.92
C LEU A 115 -8.29 -5.46 12.99
N ILE A 116 -9.09 -4.53 13.52
CA ILE A 116 -10.54 -4.66 13.61
C ILE A 116 -11.16 -4.81 12.21
N VAL A 117 -10.78 -3.97 11.24
CA VAL A 117 -11.35 -4.05 9.89
C VAL A 117 -10.87 -5.29 9.13
N THR A 118 -9.64 -5.74 9.40
CA THR A 118 -9.14 -7.02 8.86
C THR A 118 -9.96 -8.19 9.37
N LEU A 119 -10.21 -8.26 10.69
CA LEU A 119 -11.04 -9.29 11.30
C LEU A 119 -12.49 -9.23 10.82
N LEU A 120 -13.04 -8.02 10.65
CA LEU A 120 -14.40 -7.82 10.14
C LEU A 120 -14.57 -8.40 8.73
N VAL A 121 -13.64 -8.07 7.81
CA VAL A 121 -13.68 -8.56 6.42
C VAL A 121 -13.49 -10.07 6.36
N VAL A 122 -12.54 -10.61 7.11
CA VAL A 122 -12.35 -12.07 7.16
C VAL A 122 -13.58 -12.73 7.77
N GLY A 123 -14.22 -12.12 8.78
CA GLY A 123 -15.49 -12.59 9.33
C GLY A 123 -16.60 -12.64 8.27
N PHE A 124 -16.78 -11.58 7.46
CA PHE A 124 -17.75 -11.58 6.35
C PHE A 124 -17.47 -12.71 5.36
N ILE A 125 -16.19 -12.88 4.97
CA ILE A 125 -15.80 -13.94 4.02
C ILE A 125 -16.12 -15.34 4.60
N LEU A 126 -15.75 -15.60 5.86
CA LEU A 126 -15.91 -16.91 6.46
C LEU A 126 -17.38 -17.31 6.71
N LEU A 127 -18.28 -16.33 6.83
CA LEU A 127 -19.71 -16.62 7.01
C LEU A 127 -20.34 -17.28 5.76
N ASN A 128 -20.01 -16.79 4.56
CA ASN A 128 -20.67 -17.23 3.33
C ASN A 128 -19.73 -17.44 2.13
N TRP A 129 -18.41 -17.38 2.32
CA TRP A 129 -17.40 -17.36 1.25
C TRP A 129 -17.68 -16.30 0.17
N ASN A 130 -18.32 -15.22 0.60
CA ASN A 130 -18.74 -14.14 -0.27
C ASN A 130 -18.72 -12.83 0.50
N ILE A 131 -18.44 -11.73 -0.18
CA ILE A 131 -18.67 -10.37 0.32
C ILE A 131 -19.84 -9.80 -0.47
N THR A 132 -20.94 -9.56 0.22
CA THR A 132 -22.18 -9.04 -0.37
C THR A 132 -22.09 -7.54 -0.65
N ARG A 133 -23.02 -7.01 -1.45
CA ARG A 133 -23.13 -5.56 -1.69
C ARG A 133 -23.35 -4.76 -0.40
N ILE A 134 -24.13 -5.31 0.53
CA ILE A 134 -24.41 -4.63 1.80
C ILE A 134 -23.16 -4.52 2.64
N GLU A 135 -22.36 -5.59 2.75
CA GLU A 135 -21.08 -5.59 3.43
C GLU A 135 -20.10 -4.63 2.77
N GLY A 136 -20.07 -4.57 1.44
CA GLY A 136 -19.30 -3.57 0.69
C GLY A 136 -19.68 -2.13 1.03
N ILE A 137 -20.97 -1.83 1.13
CA ILE A 137 -21.46 -0.51 1.53
C ILE A 137 -21.06 -0.20 2.98
N ILE A 138 -21.12 -1.18 3.88
CA ILE A 138 -20.67 -1.03 5.27
C ILE A 138 -19.17 -0.65 5.29
N LEU A 139 -18.33 -1.33 4.52
CA LEU A 139 -16.90 -1.01 4.41
C LEU A 139 -16.68 0.42 3.91
N LEU A 140 -17.43 0.86 2.89
CA LEU A 140 -17.37 2.23 2.37
C LEU A 140 -17.81 3.28 3.42
N LEU A 141 -18.81 2.99 4.22
CA LEU A 141 -19.22 3.88 5.30
C LEU A 141 -18.16 3.97 6.39
N LEU A 142 -17.47 2.85 6.68
CA LEU A 142 -16.37 2.83 7.66
C LEU A 142 -15.17 3.67 7.20
N ILE A 143 -14.78 3.64 5.92
CA ILE A 143 -13.66 4.50 5.45
C ILE A 143 -14.03 5.98 5.49
N ILE A 144 -15.27 6.33 5.17
CA ILE A 144 -15.77 7.71 5.30
C ILE A 144 -15.71 8.16 6.76
N GLY A 145 -16.22 7.34 7.68
CA GLY A 145 -16.18 7.62 9.12
C GLY A 145 -14.76 7.76 9.66
N TYR A 146 -13.87 6.84 9.28
CA TYR A 146 -12.45 6.87 9.66
C TYR A 146 -11.76 8.14 9.16
N THR A 147 -11.92 8.48 7.87
CA THR A 147 -11.32 9.69 7.28
C THR A 147 -11.88 10.96 7.94
N ALA A 148 -13.18 11.02 8.19
CA ALA A 148 -13.80 12.13 8.91
C ALA A 148 -13.24 12.25 10.35
N HIS A 149 -13.05 11.13 11.04
CA HIS A 149 -12.43 11.11 12.38
C HIS A 149 -11.00 11.60 12.35
N LEU A 150 -10.17 11.17 11.38
CA LEU A 150 -8.80 11.65 11.22
C LEU A 150 -8.75 13.18 11.01
N VAL A 151 -9.60 13.70 10.12
CA VAL A 151 -9.69 15.14 9.84
C VAL A 151 -10.17 15.91 11.08
N TYR A 152 -11.15 15.40 11.82
CA TYR A 152 -11.65 16.03 13.03
C TYR A 152 -10.59 16.08 14.14
N THR A 153 -9.92 14.96 14.40
CA THR A 153 -8.90 14.86 15.45
C THR A 153 -7.66 15.67 15.11
N SER A 154 -7.26 15.74 13.83
CA SER A 154 -6.13 16.56 13.38
C SER A 154 -6.34 18.06 13.63
N LYS A 155 -7.59 18.53 13.51
CA LYS A 155 -7.93 19.93 13.82
C LYS A 155 -7.79 20.28 15.31
N LYS A 156 -7.99 19.30 16.19
CA LYS A 156 -7.81 19.48 17.65
C LYS A 156 -6.33 19.50 18.06
N SER A 157 -5.47 18.83 17.32
CA SER A 157 -4.02 18.74 17.59
C SER A 157 -3.23 19.95 17.11
N LYS A 158 -3.87 21.06 16.72
CA LYS A 158 -3.26 22.30 16.20
C LYS A 158 -2.32 23.06 17.16
N GLY A 159 -1.84 22.42 18.22
CA GLY A 159 -0.93 22.99 19.21
C GLY A 159 0.45 22.33 19.27
N ALA A 160 0.72 21.29 18.47
CA ALA A 160 2.05 20.71 18.41
C ALA A 160 2.98 21.66 17.62
N ASP A 161 4.16 21.94 18.16
CA ASP A 161 5.16 22.85 17.64
C ASP A 161 5.56 22.50 16.19
N PHE A 162 4.84 23.08 15.23
CA PHE A 162 5.26 23.08 13.84
C PHE A 162 6.41 24.07 13.69
N VAL A 163 7.63 23.60 13.89
CA VAL A 163 8.86 24.41 13.80
C VAL A 163 9.21 24.74 12.35
N GLU A 164 8.77 23.93 11.41
CA GLU A 164 9.10 24.09 9.99
C GLU A 164 8.13 25.06 9.29
N LYS A 165 8.72 25.99 8.51
CA LYS A 165 7.94 26.87 7.63
C LYS A 165 7.65 26.14 6.31
N PRO A 166 6.45 26.34 5.72
CA PRO A 166 6.15 25.77 4.40
C PRO A 166 7.17 26.25 3.35
N LYS A 167 7.67 25.31 2.54
CA LYS A 167 8.66 25.63 1.49
C LYS A 167 8.05 26.39 0.32
N PHE A 168 6.75 26.18 0.07
CA PHE A 168 5.98 26.84 -1.00
C PHE A 168 4.49 26.87 -0.65
N GLY A 169 3.70 27.68 -1.39
CA GLY A 169 2.27 27.87 -1.14
C GLY A 169 1.42 26.62 -1.46
N LEU A 170 0.19 26.60 -0.95
CA LEU A 170 -0.76 25.50 -1.11
C LEU A 170 -1.04 25.11 -2.57
N PRO A 171 -1.26 26.05 -3.53
CA PRO A 171 -1.48 25.67 -4.93
C PRO A 171 -0.32 24.88 -5.52
N LYS A 172 0.92 25.29 -5.26
CA LYS A 172 2.11 24.58 -5.72
C LYS A 172 2.24 23.19 -5.08
N SER A 173 1.87 23.06 -3.79
CA SER A 173 1.84 21.77 -3.09
C SER A 173 0.86 20.80 -3.74
N ILE A 174 -0.35 21.27 -4.08
CA ILE A 174 -1.37 20.47 -4.76
C ILE A 174 -0.86 20.01 -6.14
N VAL A 175 -0.27 20.90 -6.91
CA VAL A 175 0.33 20.58 -8.22
C VAL A 175 1.42 19.52 -8.06
N TYR A 176 2.27 19.63 -7.02
CA TYR A 176 3.31 18.64 -6.73
C TYR A 176 2.71 17.26 -6.38
N VAL A 177 1.64 17.23 -5.59
CA VAL A 177 0.94 15.98 -5.27
C VAL A 177 0.37 15.36 -6.55
N ILE A 178 -0.31 16.11 -7.39
CA ILE A 178 -0.93 15.60 -8.62
C ILE A 178 0.12 15.11 -9.60
N ILE A 179 1.12 15.94 -9.92
CA ILE A 179 2.18 15.57 -10.88
C ILE A 179 3.00 14.39 -10.36
N GLY A 180 3.36 14.43 -9.07
CA GLY A 180 4.09 13.34 -8.44
C GLY A 180 3.32 12.03 -8.48
N LEU A 181 2.02 12.04 -8.16
CA LEU A 181 1.16 10.87 -8.21
C LEU A 181 1.04 10.29 -9.63
N VAL A 182 0.78 11.14 -10.62
CA VAL A 182 0.72 10.70 -12.03
C VAL A 182 2.05 10.08 -12.46
N ALA A 183 3.17 10.70 -12.11
CA ALA A 183 4.49 10.15 -12.41
C ALA A 183 4.76 8.81 -11.70
N ILE A 184 4.36 8.66 -10.43
CA ILE A 184 4.46 7.39 -9.69
C ILE A 184 3.69 6.29 -10.42
N ILE A 185 2.42 6.53 -10.76
CA ILE A 185 1.56 5.54 -11.43
C ILE A 185 2.14 5.14 -12.79
N LEU A 186 2.50 6.12 -13.62
CA LEU A 186 3.08 5.85 -14.94
C LEU A 186 4.44 5.15 -14.84
N GLY A 187 5.27 5.56 -13.89
CA GLY A 187 6.57 4.94 -13.65
C GLY A 187 6.43 3.49 -13.18
N ALA A 188 5.53 3.21 -12.23
CA ALA A 188 5.23 1.85 -11.77
C ALA A 188 4.72 0.97 -12.90
N GLN A 189 3.81 1.47 -13.73
CA GLN A 189 3.28 0.73 -14.87
C GLN A 189 4.35 0.39 -15.91
N LEU A 190 5.26 1.31 -16.21
CA LEU A 190 6.41 1.05 -17.09
C LEU A 190 7.33 -0.02 -16.49
N VAL A 191 7.62 0.04 -15.19
CA VAL A 191 8.46 -0.95 -14.50
C VAL A 191 7.80 -2.33 -14.57
N VAL A 192 6.52 -2.45 -14.24
CA VAL A 192 5.78 -3.73 -14.26
C VAL A 192 5.75 -4.31 -15.68
N ASN A 193 5.34 -3.53 -16.67
CA ASN A 193 5.21 -4.01 -18.05
C ASN A 193 6.57 -4.47 -18.61
N SER A 194 7.62 -3.67 -18.40
CA SER A 194 8.95 -3.99 -18.91
C SER A 194 9.58 -5.18 -18.18
N SER A 195 9.43 -5.26 -16.85
CA SER A 195 9.92 -6.39 -16.06
C SER A 195 9.21 -7.68 -16.44
N SER A 196 7.89 -7.64 -16.65
CA SER A 196 7.09 -8.79 -17.09
C SER A 196 7.52 -9.29 -18.46
N TYR A 197 7.73 -8.38 -19.41
CA TYR A 197 8.22 -8.75 -20.73
C TYR A 197 9.60 -9.40 -20.67
N ILE A 198 10.54 -8.81 -19.93
CA ILE A 198 11.92 -9.32 -19.75
C ILE A 198 11.87 -10.72 -19.11
N ALA A 199 11.06 -10.92 -18.06
CA ALA A 199 10.93 -12.17 -17.35
C ALA A 199 10.36 -13.28 -18.26
N MET A 200 9.33 -12.98 -19.05
CA MET A 200 8.79 -13.92 -20.05
C MET A 200 9.80 -14.23 -21.15
N ALA A 201 10.56 -13.24 -21.61
CA ALA A 201 11.62 -13.44 -22.59
C ALA A 201 12.77 -14.33 -22.06
N CYS A 202 12.99 -14.31 -20.72
CA CYS A 202 13.91 -15.21 -20.02
C CYS A 202 13.32 -16.61 -19.71
N GLY A 203 12.09 -16.89 -20.14
CA GLY A 203 11.47 -18.21 -20.01
C GLY A 203 10.57 -18.38 -18.78
N MET A 204 10.25 -17.32 -18.04
CA MET A 204 9.24 -17.39 -16.97
C MET A 204 7.84 -17.56 -17.58
N SER A 205 7.00 -18.37 -16.93
CA SER A 205 5.60 -18.52 -17.34
C SER A 205 4.79 -17.26 -17.00
N GLU A 206 3.72 -16.99 -17.75
CA GLU A 206 2.81 -15.87 -17.47
C GLU A 206 2.23 -15.95 -16.05
N THR A 207 1.92 -17.15 -15.58
CA THR A 207 1.44 -17.38 -14.21
C THR A 207 2.47 -16.92 -13.18
N LEU A 208 3.74 -17.32 -13.33
CA LEU A 208 4.80 -16.94 -12.39
C LEU A 208 5.07 -15.43 -12.42
N VAL A 209 5.04 -14.81 -13.61
CA VAL A 209 5.15 -13.35 -13.75
C VAL A 209 3.99 -12.64 -13.05
N GLY A 210 2.76 -13.13 -13.22
CA GLY A 210 1.58 -12.58 -12.54
C GLY A 210 1.66 -12.70 -11.03
N LEU A 211 2.07 -13.85 -10.51
CA LEU A 211 2.17 -14.10 -9.06
C LEU A 211 3.32 -13.36 -8.37
N THR A 212 4.32 -12.92 -9.11
CA THR A 212 5.51 -12.26 -8.57
C THR A 212 5.59 -10.80 -8.99
N ILE A 213 5.91 -10.54 -10.26
CA ILE A 213 6.22 -9.19 -10.76
C ILE A 213 4.98 -8.29 -10.74
N VAL A 214 3.84 -8.79 -11.21
CA VAL A 214 2.61 -7.99 -11.25
C VAL A 214 2.06 -7.79 -9.83
N ALA A 215 2.06 -8.84 -9.00
CA ALA A 215 1.55 -8.78 -7.63
C ALA A 215 2.33 -7.78 -6.75
N ILE A 216 3.66 -7.74 -6.87
CA ILE A 216 4.49 -6.75 -6.17
C ILE A 216 4.39 -5.39 -6.86
N GLY A 217 4.19 -5.40 -8.17
CA GLY A 217 4.26 -4.22 -9.02
C GLY A 217 3.19 -3.19 -8.74
N THR A 218 1.98 -3.60 -8.38
CA THR A 218 0.92 -2.66 -7.98
C THR A 218 1.28 -1.91 -6.72
N SER A 219 2.02 -2.52 -5.80
CA SER A 219 2.49 -1.91 -4.55
C SER A 219 3.88 -1.24 -4.65
N LEU A 220 4.45 -1.11 -5.86
CA LEU A 220 5.68 -0.31 -6.07
C LEU A 220 5.51 1.17 -5.72
N PRO A 221 4.38 1.82 -6.00
CA PRO A 221 4.11 3.18 -5.53
C PRO A 221 4.28 3.33 -4.03
N GLU A 222 3.69 2.44 -3.23
CA GLU A 222 3.80 2.42 -1.78
C GLU A 222 5.24 2.24 -1.33
N LEU A 223 5.94 1.27 -1.90
CA LEU A 223 7.34 0.98 -1.55
C LEU A 223 8.24 2.19 -1.83
N VAL A 224 8.20 2.72 -3.06
CA VAL A 224 9.12 3.81 -3.45
C VAL A 224 8.76 5.11 -2.73
N THR A 225 7.48 5.38 -2.50
CA THR A 225 7.04 6.54 -1.71
C THR A 225 7.48 6.42 -0.25
N SER A 226 7.35 5.23 0.36
CA SER A 226 7.82 4.98 1.72
C SER A 226 9.34 5.11 1.83
N LEU A 227 10.11 4.56 0.89
CA LEU A 227 11.57 4.71 0.86
C LEU A 227 12.00 6.18 0.66
N THR A 228 11.29 6.92 -0.17
CA THR A 228 11.53 8.35 -0.37
C THR A 228 11.24 9.17 0.89
N ALA A 229 10.13 8.88 1.57
CA ALA A 229 9.77 9.50 2.84
C ALA A 229 10.80 9.15 3.93
N LEU A 230 11.22 7.89 4.01
CA LEU A 230 12.27 7.43 4.93
C LEU A 230 13.59 8.17 4.73
N LYS A 231 14.01 8.34 3.48
CA LYS A 231 15.22 9.11 3.12
C LYS A 231 15.15 10.58 3.52
N ARG A 232 13.94 11.12 3.65
CA ARG A 232 13.68 12.51 4.09
C ARG A 232 13.41 12.63 5.59
N ASP A 233 13.61 11.57 6.37
CA ASP A 233 13.33 11.51 7.79
C ASP A 233 11.83 11.66 8.16
N GLU A 234 10.92 11.44 7.20
CA GLU A 234 9.48 11.54 7.35
C GLU A 234 8.88 10.21 7.85
N ASN A 235 9.35 9.70 8.99
CA ASN A 235 8.94 8.39 9.51
C ASN A 235 7.42 8.24 9.69
N GLN A 236 6.74 9.32 10.11
CA GLN A 236 5.29 9.32 10.29
C GLN A 236 4.56 9.17 8.94
N LEU A 237 5.13 9.72 7.86
CA LEU A 237 4.59 9.57 6.52
C LEU A 237 4.74 8.13 6.01
N VAL A 238 5.88 7.46 6.30
CA VAL A 238 6.10 6.04 5.98
C VAL A 238 5.02 5.17 6.62
N ILE A 239 4.86 5.31 7.94
CA ILE A 239 3.88 4.51 8.69
C ILE A 239 2.46 4.83 8.24
N GLY A 240 2.13 6.12 8.07
CA GLY A 240 0.84 6.55 7.55
C GLY A 240 0.53 5.98 6.18
N ASN A 241 1.50 5.98 5.26
CA ASN A 241 1.34 5.38 3.93
C ASN A 241 1.01 3.89 4.04
N VAL A 242 1.82 3.11 4.75
CA VAL A 242 1.65 1.64 4.82
C VAL A 242 0.34 1.25 5.54
N ILE A 243 0.09 1.79 6.73
CA ILE A 243 -1.12 1.47 7.51
C ILE A 243 -2.36 2.01 6.79
N GLY A 244 -2.28 3.22 6.24
CA GLY A 244 -3.36 3.85 5.48
C GLY A 244 -3.69 3.08 4.21
N SER A 245 -2.70 2.62 3.44
CA SER A 245 -2.92 1.79 2.24
C SER A 245 -3.61 0.48 2.59
N ASN A 246 -3.25 -0.16 3.70
CA ASN A 246 -3.92 -1.38 4.13
C ASN A 246 -5.39 -1.14 4.51
N ILE A 247 -5.66 -0.07 5.27
CA ILE A 247 -7.03 0.34 5.62
C ILE A 247 -7.82 0.68 4.35
N PHE A 248 -7.21 1.43 3.43
CA PHE A 248 -7.83 1.85 2.18
C PHE A 248 -8.15 0.65 1.28
N ASN A 249 -7.22 -0.28 1.13
CA ASN A 249 -7.41 -1.51 0.35
C ASN A 249 -8.59 -2.34 0.89
N ILE A 250 -8.68 -2.51 2.21
CA ILE A 250 -9.77 -3.26 2.83
C ILE A 250 -11.10 -2.49 2.72
N LEU A 251 -11.14 -1.24 3.15
CA LEU A 251 -12.40 -0.52 3.31
C LEU A 251 -12.90 0.10 2.01
N PHE A 252 -12.01 0.69 1.21
CA PHE A 252 -12.41 1.34 -0.03
C PHE A 252 -12.35 0.40 -1.22
N VAL A 253 -11.19 -0.23 -1.48
CA VAL A 253 -11.03 -1.02 -2.71
C VAL A 253 -11.93 -2.26 -2.68
N LEU A 254 -11.87 -3.05 -1.61
CA LEU A 254 -12.72 -4.23 -1.47
C LEU A 254 -14.19 -3.83 -1.26
N GLY A 255 -14.44 -2.76 -0.48
CA GLY A 255 -15.77 -2.22 -0.26
C GLY A 255 -16.44 -1.77 -1.55
N LEU A 256 -15.75 -0.99 -2.40
CA LEU A 256 -16.29 -0.52 -3.67
C LEU A 256 -16.46 -1.67 -4.66
N SER A 257 -15.48 -2.55 -4.76
CA SER A 257 -15.54 -3.74 -5.62
C SER A 257 -16.75 -4.61 -5.30
N SER A 258 -16.99 -4.91 -4.01
CA SER A 258 -18.12 -5.74 -3.59
C SER A 258 -19.47 -5.02 -3.63
N ALA A 259 -19.51 -3.70 -3.45
CA ALA A 259 -20.73 -2.90 -3.64
C ALA A 259 -21.19 -2.89 -5.10
N ILE A 260 -20.26 -2.87 -6.05
CA ILE A 260 -20.56 -2.96 -7.49
C ILE A 260 -20.97 -4.39 -7.84
N THR A 261 -20.15 -5.38 -7.49
CA THR A 261 -20.38 -6.79 -7.80
C THR A 261 -20.03 -7.64 -6.57
N PRO A 262 -20.97 -8.44 -6.02
CA PRO A 262 -20.64 -9.35 -4.91
C PRO A 262 -19.43 -10.22 -5.25
N ILE A 263 -18.51 -10.35 -4.30
CA ILE A 263 -17.23 -11.00 -4.53
C ILE A 263 -17.24 -12.38 -3.86
N SER A 264 -17.23 -13.43 -4.66
CA SER A 264 -17.05 -14.80 -4.17
C SER A 264 -15.57 -15.07 -3.89
N VAL A 265 -15.28 -15.64 -2.74
CA VAL A 265 -13.92 -15.94 -2.28
C VAL A 265 -13.72 -17.46 -2.24
N SER A 266 -12.67 -17.94 -2.88
CA SER A 266 -12.33 -19.36 -2.86
C SER A 266 -11.83 -19.79 -1.48
N SER A 267 -12.21 -20.98 -1.03
CA SER A 267 -11.70 -21.59 0.20
C SER A 267 -10.16 -21.76 0.22
N ASN A 268 -9.53 -21.83 -0.94
CA ASN A 268 -8.06 -21.87 -1.05
C ASN A 268 -7.37 -20.63 -0.51
N MET A 269 -8.10 -19.51 -0.38
CA MET A 269 -7.56 -18.26 0.15
C MET A 269 -7.54 -18.21 1.70
N ILE A 270 -8.01 -19.24 2.40
CA ILE A 270 -8.07 -19.26 3.86
C ILE A 270 -6.68 -19.04 4.51
N ILE A 271 -5.65 -19.59 3.89
CA ILE A 271 -4.26 -19.46 4.36
C ILE A 271 -3.80 -17.99 4.20
N ASP A 272 -4.08 -17.36 3.06
CA ASP A 272 -3.70 -15.98 2.78
C ASP A 272 -4.46 -15.00 3.70
N LEU A 273 -5.76 -15.25 3.95
CA LEU A 273 -6.58 -14.50 4.89
C LEU A 273 -6.07 -14.65 6.33
N GLY A 274 -5.75 -15.88 6.74
CA GLY A 274 -5.16 -16.15 8.05
C GLY A 274 -3.80 -15.47 8.22
N LEU A 275 -2.96 -15.49 7.17
CA LEU A 275 -1.68 -14.79 7.17
C LEU A 275 -1.87 -13.27 7.26
N MET A 276 -2.84 -12.69 6.54
CA MET A 276 -3.14 -11.25 6.63
C MET A 276 -3.51 -10.83 8.06
N ILE A 277 -4.30 -11.63 8.78
CA ILE A 277 -4.58 -11.40 10.21
C ILE A 277 -3.29 -11.52 11.03
N PHE A 278 -2.54 -12.61 10.84
CA PHE A 278 -1.33 -12.87 11.58
C PHE A 278 -0.30 -11.74 11.44
N VAL A 279 -0.05 -11.27 10.22
CA VAL A 279 0.92 -10.19 9.99
C VAL A 279 0.44 -8.85 10.56
N THR A 280 -0.87 -8.61 10.59
CA THR A 280 -1.44 -7.42 11.22
C THR A 280 -1.29 -7.46 12.75
N ILE A 281 -1.51 -8.64 13.36
CA ILE A 281 -1.25 -8.86 14.80
C ILE A 281 0.24 -8.70 15.09
N LEU A 282 1.11 -9.27 14.27
CA LEU A 282 2.56 -9.18 14.42
C LEU A 282 3.05 -7.72 14.34
N CYS A 283 2.49 -6.95 13.38
CA CYS A 283 2.73 -5.51 13.26
C CYS A 283 2.36 -4.77 14.55
N PHE A 284 1.22 -5.09 15.15
CA PHE A 284 0.79 -4.51 16.41
C PHE A 284 1.72 -4.88 17.57
N ILE A 285 2.08 -6.16 17.71
CA ILE A 285 2.96 -6.66 18.78
C ILE A 285 4.33 -5.99 18.67
N PHE A 286 4.96 -6.01 17.49
CA PHE A 286 6.27 -5.39 17.29
C PHE A 286 6.21 -3.88 17.55
N GLY A 287 5.18 -3.19 17.03
CA GLY A 287 5.00 -1.77 17.30
C GLY A 287 4.91 -1.45 18.80
N LYS A 288 4.24 -2.30 19.60
CA LYS A 288 4.09 -2.12 21.06
C LYS A 288 5.37 -2.42 21.85
N THR A 289 6.29 -3.23 21.35
CA THR A 289 7.47 -3.67 22.11
C THR A 289 8.37 -2.49 22.51
N HIS A 290 8.66 -1.56 21.58
CA HIS A 290 9.54 -0.42 21.85
C HIS A 290 9.05 0.89 21.23
N ASN A 291 7.77 0.98 20.84
CA ASN A 291 7.18 2.10 20.09
C ASN A 291 7.94 2.41 18.79
N LYS A 292 8.51 1.40 18.17
CA LYS A 292 9.26 1.49 16.90
C LYS A 292 9.32 0.12 16.23
N PHE A 293 9.62 0.12 14.94
CA PHE A 293 10.14 -1.06 14.27
C PHE A 293 11.65 -0.93 14.14
N ASP A 294 12.38 -1.85 14.73
CA ASP A 294 13.84 -1.90 14.69
C ASP A 294 14.34 -2.83 13.58
N ARG A 295 15.67 -2.87 13.41
CA ARG A 295 16.31 -3.70 12.37
C ARG A 295 16.05 -5.20 12.54
N LYS A 296 15.92 -5.70 13.79
CA LYS A 296 15.67 -7.12 14.04
C LYS A 296 14.27 -7.51 13.60
N GLU A 297 13.27 -6.67 13.93
CA GLU A 297 11.89 -6.84 13.50
C GLU A 297 11.79 -6.72 11.98
N GLY A 298 12.53 -5.78 11.37
CA GLY A 298 12.64 -5.66 9.92
C GLY A 298 13.15 -6.94 9.24
N ILE A 299 14.19 -7.59 9.79
CA ILE A 299 14.72 -8.87 9.30
C ILE A 299 13.66 -9.98 9.40
N ILE A 300 12.94 -10.04 10.54
CA ILE A 300 11.89 -11.04 10.76
C ILE A 300 10.77 -10.85 9.75
N LEU A 301 10.28 -9.62 9.57
CA LEU A 301 9.20 -9.30 8.61
C LEU A 301 9.61 -9.68 7.18
N LEU A 302 10.81 -9.31 6.75
CA LEU A 302 11.31 -9.67 5.41
C LEU A 302 11.52 -11.18 5.26
N GLY A 303 12.02 -11.85 6.28
CA GLY A 303 12.14 -13.31 6.26
C GLY A 303 10.78 -14.00 6.08
N LEU A 304 9.75 -13.53 6.79
CA LEU A 304 8.38 -14.01 6.63
C LEU A 304 7.82 -13.71 5.23
N PHE A 305 8.13 -12.52 4.67
CA PHE A 305 7.73 -12.20 3.30
C PHE A 305 8.35 -13.15 2.28
N ILE A 306 9.65 -13.44 2.39
CA ILE A 306 10.34 -14.38 1.48
C ILE A 306 9.72 -15.78 1.60
N LEU A 307 9.44 -16.25 2.82
CA LEU A 307 8.79 -17.54 3.05
C LEU A 307 7.37 -17.58 2.45
N TYR A 308 6.61 -16.50 2.60
CA TYR A 308 5.30 -16.39 2.00
C TYR A 308 5.36 -16.43 0.47
N MET A 309 6.27 -15.67 -0.15
CA MET A 309 6.46 -15.69 -1.61
C MET A 309 6.87 -17.07 -2.11
N ALA A 310 7.78 -17.74 -1.42
CA ALA A 310 8.15 -19.11 -1.74
C ALA A 310 6.94 -20.07 -1.66
N PHE A 311 6.12 -19.94 -0.60
CA PHE A 311 4.90 -20.72 -0.45
C PHE A 311 3.90 -20.45 -1.58
N VAL A 312 3.67 -19.19 -1.96
CA VAL A 312 2.76 -18.83 -3.05
C VAL A 312 3.22 -19.42 -4.39
N ILE A 313 4.54 -19.34 -4.68
CA ILE A 313 5.13 -19.88 -5.90
C ILE A 313 5.03 -21.42 -5.93
N LEU A 314 5.24 -22.10 -4.81
CA LEU A 314 5.19 -23.56 -4.74
C LEU A 314 3.77 -24.11 -4.77
N ARG A 315 2.78 -23.33 -4.28
CA ARG A 315 1.37 -23.72 -4.25
C ARG A 315 0.71 -23.67 -5.64
N ASN A 316 1.18 -22.80 -6.51
CA ASN A 316 0.61 -22.52 -7.84
C ASN A 316 1.52 -23.02 -8.97
#